data_882ae7006e354deb8bffcbba43d1f750
#
_entry.id   882ae7006e354deb8bffcbba43d1f750
#
_cell.length_a   1.000
_cell.length_b   1.000
_cell.length_c   1.000
_cell.angle_alpha   90.00
_cell.angle_beta   90.00
_cell.angle_gamma   90.00
#
_symmetry.space_group_name_H-M   'P 1'
#
loop_
_entity.id
_entity.type
_entity.pdbx_description
1 polymer ?
#
loop_
_entity_poly.entity_id
_entity_poly.type
_entity_poly.pdbx_seq_one_letter_code
_entity_poly.pdbx_strand_id
1 'polypeptide(L)'
;MNSSPSPCSPVVLFGANLESPQPVTLSCGQAVVFTRPHAGRTHGNQDALGIFQPESDRVWLAVADGVGGLPRGREAAARIIEILGEPRSQDNDAVIETRIKRANQALLEQLPGAATTVSVVEISGNSLTSYHAGDSAALVVGQRTRIKLKTQCHSPVGISEANGLLDEKQALFHPCRHLLNNMVGDPALWLEKMAPLELAARDTVLVASDGLWDNLFISEVVEAIRAGPMLQAAQLLADTVMARMSTPAAGVPSKPDDVSFILYRAHQFDLAD
;
A
#
# COMPACT_ATOMS: atom_id res chain seq x y z
N MET A 1 2.33 36.98 11.14
CA MET A 1 1.47 36.32 10.16
C MET A 1 2.23 35.06 9.72
N ASN A 2 2.00 33.96 10.39
CA ASN A 2 2.59 32.69 9.98
C ASN A 2 1.74 32.15 8.82
N SER A 3 2.27 32.25 7.61
CA SER A 3 1.70 31.56 6.46
C SER A 3 1.88 30.07 6.68
N SER A 4 0.78 29.37 6.96
CA SER A 4 0.78 27.90 6.94
C SER A 4 1.34 27.45 5.59
N PRO A 5 2.27 26.49 5.55
CA PRO A 5 2.77 25.98 4.29
C PRO A 5 1.59 25.42 3.47
N SER A 6 1.54 25.80 2.19
CA SER A 6 0.54 25.30 1.27
C SER A 6 0.61 23.77 1.21
N PRO A 7 -0.53 23.07 1.13
CA PRO A 7 -0.54 21.62 0.99
C PRO A 7 0.29 21.23 -0.25
N CYS A 8 1.12 20.20 -0.12
CA CYS A 8 1.89 19.66 -1.24
C CYS A 8 0.93 19.14 -2.33
N SER A 9 1.29 19.33 -3.59
CA SER A 9 0.54 18.72 -4.69
C SER A 9 0.50 17.20 -4.51
N PRO A 10 -0.66 16.56 -4.74
CA PRO A 10 -0.77 15.12 -4.62
C PRO A 10 0.17 14.41 -5.59
N VAL A 11 0.78 13.32 -5.13
CA VAL A 11 1.52 12.40 -6.01
C VAL A 11 0.58 11.27 -6.37
N VAL A 12 0.33 11.08 -7.65
CA VAL A 12 -0.56 10.03 -8.16
C VAL A 12 0.11 9.34 -9.33
N LEU A 13 0.20 8.00 -9.27
CA LEU A 13 0.79 7.18 -10.32
C LEU A 13 -0.20 6.07 -10.70
N PHE A 14 -0.61 6.07 -11.96
CA PHE A 14 -1.52 5.10 -12.54
C PHE A 14 -0.78 4.22 -13.53
N GLY A 15 -0.59 2.95 -13.21
CA GLY A 15 0.06 2.00 -14.09
C GLY A 15 1.44 2.47 -14.59
N ALA A 16 2.17 3.19 -13.75
CA ALA A 16 3.46 3.76 -14.11
C ALA A 16 4.56 2.69 -14.14
N ASN A 17 5.70 3.04 -14.73
CA ASN A 17 6.89 2.21 -14.82
C ASN A 17 8.10 3.05 -14.41
N LEU A 18 8.45 3.00 -13.13
CA LEU A 18 9.61 3.70 -12.59
C LEU A 18 10.85 2.81 -12.73
N GLU A 19 11.95 3.39 -13.19
CA GLU A 19 13.23 2.68 -13.26
C GLU A 19 13.87 2.51 -11.88
N SER A 20 13.62 3.47 -10.98
CA SER A 20 14.11 3.48 -9.60
C SER A 20 13.11 4.14 -8.65
N PRO A 21 13.17 3.85 -7.33
CA PRO A 21 12.35 4.53 -6.34
C PRO A 21 12.54 6.05 -6.35
N GLN A 22 11.45 6.79 -6.18
CA GLN A 22 11.43 8.25 -6.23
C GLN A 22 11.12 8.84 -4.85
N PRO A 23 11.95 9.77 -4.34
CA PRO A 23 11.68 10.45 -3.08
C PRO A 23 10.57 11.49 -3.25
N VAL A 24 9.74 11.63 -2.21
CA VAL A 24 8.66 12.60 -2.10
C VAL A 24 8.81 13.34 -0.78
N THR A 25 8.90 14.67 -0.84
CA THR A 25 8.97 15.52 0.35
C THR A 25 7.56 15.97 0.73
N LEU A 26 7.21 15.79 2.00
CA LEU A 26 5.93 16.19 2.58
C LEU A 26 6.18 17.14 3.75
N SER A 27 5.20 17.97 4.11
CA SER A 27 5.36 18.88 5.26
C SER A 27 5.48 18.12 6.59
N CYS A 28 4.87 16.95 6.72
CA CYS A 28 4.89 16.12 7.93
C CYS A 28 5.88 14.94 7.89
N GLY A 29 6.63 14.77 6.80
CA GLY A 29 7.54 13.64 6.67
C GLY A 29 8.19 13.52 5.31
N GLN A 30 8.80 12.38 5.09
CA GLN A 30 9.35 11.98 3.80
C GLN A 30 8.73 10.67 3.37
N ALA A 31 8.50 10.53 2.07
CA ALA A 31 8.09 9.26 1.47
C ALA A 31 9.03 8.87 0.33
N VAL A 32 9.01 7.60 -0.03
CA VAL A 32 9.64 7.07 -1.24
C VAL A 32 8.64 6.17 -1.92
N VAL A 33 8.41 6.37 -3.20
CA VAL A 33 7.47 5.59 -4.01
C VAL A 33 8.20 4.75 -5.04
N PHE A 34 7.67 3.57 -5.29
CA PHE A 34 8.07 2.72 -6.41
C PHE A 34 6.86 2.02 -6.98
N THR A 35 6.79 1.96 -8.31
CA THR A 35 5.79 1.17 -9.05
C THR A 35 6.37 0.72 -10.37
N ARG A 36 6.23 -0.56 -10.68
CA ARG A 36 6.79 -1.15 -11.89
C ARG A 36 6.04 -2.43 -12.29
N PRO A 37 5.72 -2.62 -13.60
CA PRO A 37 5.22 -3.90 -14.06
C PRO A 37 6.34 -4.95 -14.04
N HIS A 38 5.98 -6.23 -13.86
CA HIS A 38 6.97 -7.28 -14.07
C HIS A 38 7.39 -7.39 -15.54
N ALA A 39 8.64 -7.79 -15.76
CA ALA A 39 9.16 -8.00 -17.10
C ALA A 39 8.39 -9.15 -17.80
N GLY A 40 7.73 -8.85 -18.90
CA GLY A 40 6.93 -9.83 -19.66
C GLY A 40 5.42 -9.59 -19.62
N ARG A 41 4.93 -8.64 -18.80
CA ARG A 41 3.52 -8.24 -18.86
C ARG A 41 3.23 -7.41 -20.12
N THR A 42 2.33 -7.92 -20.98
CA THR A 42 1.97 -7.25 -22.24
C THR A 42 0.93 -6.13 -22.05
N HIS A 43 0.22 -6.13 -20.93
CA HIS A 43 -0.89 -5.19 -20.66
C HIS A 43 -0.50 -4.00 -19.78
N GLY A 44 0.78 -3.84 -19.47
CA GLY A 44 1.28 -2.78 -18.58
C GLY A 44 0.95 -3.05 -17.11
N ASN A 45 1.33 -2.12 -16.26
CA ASN A 45 1.12 -2.15 -14.82
C ASN A 45 -0.37 -1.92 -14.47
N GLN A 46 -0.98 -2.78 -13.64
CA GLN A 46 -2.36 -2.66 -13.17
C GLN A 46 -2.49 -1.99 -11.80
N ASP A 47 -1.36 -1.71 -11.15
CA ASP A 47 -1.34 -1.00 -9.88
C ASP A 47 -1.53 0.50 -10.05
N ALA A 48 -2.06 1.11 -9.01
CA ALA A 48 -2.10 2.55 -8.82
C ALA A 48 -1.69 2.91 -7.40
N LEU A 49 -1.02 4.04 -7.21
CA LEU A 49 -0.69 4.55 -5.90
C LEU A 49 -0.94 6.06 -5.81
N GLY A 50 -1.18 6.53 -4.57
CA GLY A 50 -1.41 7.93 -4.29
C GLY A 50 -0.84 8.36 -2.94
N ILE A 51 -0.26 9.56 -2.90
CA ILE A 51 0.10 10.26 -1.67
C ILE A 51 -0.66 11.57 -1.68
N PHE A 52 -1.51 11.78 -0.67
CA PHE A 52 -2.34 12.95 -0.54
C PHE A 52 -2.04 13.63 0.80
N GLN A 53 -1.89 14.93 0.77
CA GLN A 53 -1.66 15.75 1.96
C GLN A 53 -2.79 16.76 2.12
N PRO A 54 -3.95 16.34 2.69
CA PRO A 54 -5.11 17.22 2.82
C PRO A 54 -4.89 18.37 3.82
N GLU A 55 -3.97 18.19 4.78
CA GLU A 55 -3.56 19.16 5.78
C GLU A 55 -2.07 19.05 6.03
N SER A 56 -1.45 20.06 6.63
CA SER A 56 0.01 20.12 6.81
C SER A 56 0.56 18.98 7.69
N ASP A 57 -0.25 18.48 8.64
CA ASP A 57 0.09 17.40 9.58
C ASP A 57 -0.62 16.07 9.26
N ARG A 58 -1.34 16.01 8.13
CA ARG A 58 -2.10 14.83 7.72
C ARG A 58 -1.67 14.35 6.35
N VAL A 59 -1.38 13.06 6.23
CA VAL A 59 -1.04 12.41 4.96
C VAL A 59 -1.81 11.10 4.81
N TRP A 60 -2.23 10.81 3.58
CA TRP A 60 -2.79 9.52 3.16
C TRP A 60 -1.82 8.87 2.17
N LEU A 61 -1.47 7.63 2.45
CA LEU A 61 -0.65 6.77 1.61
C LEU A 61 -1.57 5.66 1.09
N ALA A 62 -1.75 5.54 -0.20
CA ALA A 62 -2.69 4.60 -0.79
C ALA A 62 -2.04 3.77 -1.89
N VAL A 63 -2.28 2.46 -1.88
CA VAL A 63 -1.92 1.51 -2.93
C VAL A 63 -3.17 0.72 -3.29
N ALA A 64 -3.39 0.53 -4.59
CA ALA A 64 -4.46 -0.27 -5.15
C ALA A 64 -3.88 -1.16 -6.25
N ASP A 65 -4.20 -2.45 -6.22
CA ASP A 65 -3.80 -3.45 -7.19
C ASP A 65 -5.03 -3.94 -7.96
N GLY A 66 -5.01 -3.79 -9.26
CA GLY A 66 -6.10 -4.22 -10.12
C GLY A 66 -6.16 -5.73 -10.23
N VAL A 67 -7.25 -6.36 -9.74
CA VAL A 67 -7.38 -7.81 -9.65
C VAL A 67 -7.14 -8.49 -11.00
N GLY A 68 -6.06 -9.26 -11.07
CA GLY A 68 -5.67 -10.02 -12.25
C GLY A 68 -6.74 -11.06 -12.65
N GLY A 69 -6.89 -11.30 -13.95
CA GLY A 69 -7.90 -12.22 -14.46
C GLY A 69 -9.30 -11.64 -14.58
N LEU A 70 -9.57 -10.49 -13.95
CA LEU A 70 -10.80 -9.72 -14.15
C LEU A 70 -10.61 -8.63 -15.22
N PRO A 71 -11.68 -8.22 -15.90
CA PRO A 71 -11.59 -7.14 -16.87
C PRO A 71 -11.33 -5.79 -16.19
N ARG A 72 -10.53 -4.95 -16.83
CA ARG A 72 -10.37 -3.53 -16.43
C ARG A 72 -9.79 -3.31 -15.02
N GLY A 73 -8.97 -4.24 -14.49
CA GLY A 73 -8.35 -4.10 -13.17
C GLY A 73 -7.56 -2.78 -13.03
N ARG A 74 -6.77 -2.41 -14.05
CA ARG A 74 -6.06 -1.12 -14.08
C ARG A 74 -6.98 0.10 -13.91
N GLU A 75 -8.14 0.09 -14.57
CA GLU A 75 -9.11 1.19 -14.48
C GLU A 75 -9.76 1.22 -13.08
N ALA A 76 -9.99 0.04 -12.48
CA ALA A 76 -10.51 -0.06 -11.13
C ALA A 76 -9.51 0.51 -10.11
N ALA A 77 -8.22 0.13 -10.19
CA ALA A 77 -7.17 0.65 -9.34
C ALA A 77 -6.97 2.17 -9.51
N ALA A 78 -6.99 2.67 -10.74
CA ALA A 78 -6.92 4.11 -11.01
C ALA A 78 -8.12 4.84 -10.40
N ARG A 79 -9.34 4.29 -10.56
CA ARG A 79 -10.58 4.94 -10.12
C ARG A 79 -10.65 5.15 -8.61
N ILE A 80 -10.19 4.19 -7.80
CA ILE A 80 -10.18 4.37 -6.35
C ILE A 80 -9.16 5.42 -5.93
N ILE A 81 -7.98 5.45 -6.55
CA ILE A 81 -6.96 6.45 -6.24
C ILE A 81 -7.42 7.87 -6.66
N GLU A 82 -8.11 8.01 -7.80
CA GLU A 82 -8.73 9.28 -8.20
C GLU A 82 -9.72 9.77 -7.15
N ILE A 83 -10.65 8.91 -6.71
CA ILE A 83 -11.68 9.26 -5.73
C ILE A 83 -11.07 9.60 -4.36
N LEU A 84 -10.00 8.91 -3.96
CA LEU A 84 -9.25 9.26 -2.75
C LEU A 84 -8.60 10.65 -2.86
N GLY A 85 -8.16 11.05 -4.05
CA GLY A 85 -7.51 12.34 -4.31
C GLY A 85 -8.45 13.51 -4.58
N GLU A 86 -9.76 13.33 -4.65
CA GLU A 86 -10.68 14.41 -4.90
C GLU A 86 -10.62 15.50 -3.82
N PRO A 87 -10.77 16.77 -4.20
CA PRO A 87 -10.87 17.86 -3.22
C PRO A 87 -11.97 17.60 -2.18
N ARG A 88 -11.79 18.13 -0.98
CA ARG A 88 -12.83 18.06 0.06
C ARG A 88 -14.08 18.81 -0.42
N SER A 89 -15.24 18.16 -0.43
CA SER A 89 -16.53 18.85 -0.46
C SER A 89 -16.82 19.45 0.92
N GLN A 90 -17.68 20.46 0.98
CA GLN A 90 -18.03 21.16 2.24
C GLN A 90 -18.73 20.26 3.27
N ASP A 91 -19.25 19.13 2.85
CA ASP A 91 -19.82 18.12 3.72
C ASP A 91 -18.69 17.24 4.26
N ASN A 92 -18.44 17.30 5.50
CA ASN A 92 -17.61 16.54 6.46
C ASN A 92 -17.05 15.16 6.02
N ASP A 93 -16.96 14.88 4.72
CA ASP A 93 -16.55 13.66 4.05
C ASP A 93 -15.02 13.48 4.03
N ALA A 94 -14.43 13.84 5.16
CA ALA A 94 -13.02 13.61 5.41
C ALA A 94 -12.72 12.14 5.70
N VAL A 95 -13.62 11.25 5.43
CA VAL A 95 -13.47 9.88 5.88
C VAL A 95 -13.08 9.01 4.71
N ILE A 96 -11.84 8.52 4.73
CA ILE A 96 -11.31 7.54 3.76
C ILE A 96 -12.32 6.42 3.51
N GLU A 97 -12.97 5.95 4.56
CA GLU A 97 -14.02 4.94 4.49
C GLU A 97 -15.16 5.31 3.52
N THR A 98 -15.69 6.55 3.61
CA THR A 98 -16.75 7.03 2.72
C THR A 98 -16.26 7.08 1.26
N ARG A 99 -15.02 7.51 1.02
CA ARG A 99 -14.43 7.55 -0.32
C ARG A 99 -14.24 6.15 -0.89
N ILE A 100 -13.80 5.18 -0.10
CA ILE A 100 -13.66 3.78 -0.54
C ILE A 100 -15.05 3.19 -0.87
N LYS A 101 -16.05 3.41 -0.03
CA LYS A 101 -17.43 2.96 -0.32
C LYS A 101 -17.99 3.58 -1.60
N ARG A 102 -17.73 4.88 -1.82
CA ARG A 102 -18.12 5.57 -3.04
C ARG A 102 -17.38 5.02 -4.27
N ALA A 103 -16.09 4.70 -4.13
CA ALA A 103 -15.33 4.04 -5.19
C ALA A 103 -15.93 2.66 -5.53
N ASN A 104 -16.27 1.86 -4.52
CA ASN A 104 -16.94 0.59 -4.72
C ASN A 104 -18.23 0.74 -5.53
N GLN A 105 -19.08 1.67 -5.13
CA GLN A 105 -20.32 1.94 -5.86
C GLN A 105 -20.05 2.37 -7.31
N ALA A 106 -19.05 3.25 -7.52
CA ALA A 106 -18.67 3.70 -8.86
C ALA A 106 -18.18 2.54 -9.74
N LEU A 107 -17.40 1.59 -9.18
CA LEU A 107 -16.97 0.39 -9.91
C LEU A 107 -18.16 -0.50 -10.29
N LEU A 108 -19.05 -0.77 -9.36
CA LEU A 108 -20.24 -1.60 -9.61
C LEU A 108 -21.13 -1.03 -10.71
N GLU A 109 -21.30 0.29 -10.77
CA GLU A 109 -22.17 0.98 -11.73
C GLU A 109 -21.49 1.24 -13.08
N GLN A 110 -20.23 1.68 -13.09
CA GLN A 110 -19.54 2.20 -14.27
C GLN A 110 -18.54 1.21 -14.89
N LEU A 111 -18.03 0.28 -14.09
CA LEU A 111 -17.03 -0.72 -14.47
C LEU A 111 -17.44 -2.14 -14.04
N PRO A 112 -18.62 -2.62 -14.42
CA PRO A 112 -19.13 -3.88 -13.94
C PRO A 112 -18.17 -5.04 -14.24
N GLY A 113 -17.87 -5.83 -13.20
CA GLY A 113 -16.93 -6.94 -13.24
C GLY A 113 -15.46 -6.54 -13.05
N ALA A 114 -15.13 -5.25 -12.99
CA ALA A 114 -13.79 -4.79 -12.61
C ALA A 114 -13.66 -4.78 -11.09
N ALA A 115 -12.48 -5.13 -10.59
CA ALA A 115 -12.18 -5.08 -9.16
C ALA A 115 -10.72 -4.70 -8.90
N THR A 116 -10.49 -4.22 -7.69
CA THR A 116 -9.16 -3.84 -7.21
C THR A 116 -9.05 -4.08 -5.71
N THR A 117 -7.84 -4.32 -5.22
CA THR A 117 -7.54 -4.21 -3.81
C THR A 117 -7.45 -2.74 -3.40
N VAL A 118 -7.39 -2.47 -2.12
CA VAL A 118 -7.01 -1.16 -1.58
C VAL A 118 -6.35 -1.30 -0.22
N SER A 119 -5.23 -0.62 -0.03
CA SER A 119 -4.62 -0.39 1.28
C SER A 119 -4.34 1.09 1.43
N VAL A 120 -4.95 1.72 2.43
CA VAL A 120 -4.77 3.14 2.74
C VAL A 120 -4.30 3.28 4.18
N VAL A 121 -3.27 4.08 4.37
CA VAL A 121 -2.80 4.51 5.69
C VAL A 121 -3.02 6.01 5.80
N GLU A 122 -3.77 6.41 6.82
CA GLU A 122 -3.91 7.80 7.24
C GLU A 122 -2.98 8.05 8.42
N ILE A 123 -2.18 9.10 8.32
CA ILE A 123 -1.34 9.59 9.41
C ILE A 123 -1.76 11.02 9.70
N SER A 124 -2.12 11.32 10.95
CA SER A 124 -2.47 12.65 11.43
C SER A 124 -1.67 12.92 12.71
N GLY A 125 -0.76 13.88 12.64
CA GLY A 125 0.26 14.02 13.69
C GLY A 125 1.06 12.73 13.84
N ASN A 126 1.03 12.13 15.02
CA ASN A 126 1.65 10.83 15.31
C ASN A 126 0.68 9.64 15.31
N SER A 127 -0.59 9.84 15.01
CA SER A 127 -1.60 8.79 14.98
C SER A 127 -1.76 8.22 13.58
N LEU A 128 -1.65 6.89 13.45
CA LEU A 128 -1.82 6.14 12.22
C LEU A 128 -3.08 5.28 12.30
N THR A 129 -3.91 5.36 11.28
CA THR A 129 -5.05 4.45 11.06
C THR A 129 -4.93 3.81 9.69
N SER A 130 -5.16 2.50 9.57
CA SER A 130 -5.17 1.80 8.29
C SER A 130 -6.58 1.34 7.92
N TYR A 131 -6.84 1.34 6.61
CA TYR A 131 -8.07 0.90 5.97
C TYR A 131 -7.67 -0.01 4.80
N HIS A 132 -8.22 -1.22 4.71
CA HIS A 132 -7.90 -2.06 3.57
C HIS A 132 -9.02 -3.05 3.20
N ALA A 133 -8.97 -3.49 1.94
CA ALA A 133 -9.71 -4.61 1.39
C ALA A 133 -8.84 -5.28 0.31
N GLY A 134 -8.65 -6.59 0.44
CA GLY A 134 -7.79 -7.39 -0.44
C GLY A 134 -6.50 -7.86 0.24
N ASP A 135 -5.46 -8.05 -0.54
CA ASP A 135 -4.13 -8.54 -0.12
C ASP A 135 -3.01 -7.49 -0.24
N SER A 136 -3.28 -6.32 -0.81
CA SER A 136 -2.43 -5.16 -0.61
C SER A 136 -2.39 -4.81 0.88
N ALA A 137 -1.20 -4.59 1.45
CA ALA A 137 -1.05 -4.55 2.89
C ALA A 137 -0.21 -3.36 3.38
N ALA A 138 -0.42 -3.00 4.65
CA ALA A 138 0.37 -2.03 5.38
C ALA A 138 1.19 -2.71 6.49
N LEU A 139 2.42 -2.22 6.69
CA LEU A 139 3.34 -2.65 7.73
C LEU A 139 3.92 -1.43 8.44
N VAL A 140 3.98 -1.49 9.76
CA VAL A 140 4.70 -0.49 10.57
C VAL A 140 5.81 -1.19 11.35
N VAL A 141 7.04 -0.75 11.10
CA VAL A 141 8.24 -1.27 11.76
C VAL A 141 8.84 -0.20 12.66
N GLY A 142 8.92 -0.51 13.93
CA GLY A 142 9.59 0.29 14.94
C GLY A 142 11.06 -0.11 15.11
N GLN A 143 11.69 0.52 16.10
CA GLN A 143 13.08 0.19 16.45
C GLN A 143 13.23 -1.28 16.87
N ARG A 144 14.44 -1.82 16.73
CA ARG A 144 14.80 -3.21 17.10
C ARG A 144 13.95 -4.25 16.37
N THR A 145 13.61 -4.01 15.09
CA THR A 145 12.82 -4.93 14.26
C THR A 145 11.40 -5.22 14.77
N ARG A 146 10.86 -4.38 15.67
CA ARG A 146 9.52 -4.59 16.22
C ARG A 146 8.47 -4.26 15.17
N ILE A 147 7.72 -5.25 14.75
CA ILE A 147 6.49 -5.05 13.97
C ILE A 147 5.43 -4.48 14.92
N LYS A 148 4.93 -3.28 14.64
CA LYS A 148 3.87 -2.61 15.39
C LYS A 148 2.50 -2.85 14.79
N LEU A 149 2.45 -3.00 13.46
CA LEU A 149 1.25 -3.26 12.68
C LEU A 149 1.63 -4.08 11.44
N LYS A 150 0.84 -5.06 11.11
CA LYS A 150 0.75 -5.73 9.81
C LYS A 150 -0.73 -5.98 9.55
N THR A 151 -1.28 -5.47 8.45
CA THR A 151 -2.65 -5.78 8.04
C THR A 151 -2.75 -7.21 7.56
N GLN A 152 -3.92 -7.82 7.75
CA GLN A 152 -4.15 -9.20 7.38
C GLN A 152 -4.65 -9.30 5.94
N CYS A 153 -4.07 -10.18 5.13
CA CYS A 153 -4.54 -10.44 3.79
C CYS A 153 -5.95 -11.06 3.79
N HIS A 154 -6.86 -10.48 2.99
CA HIS A 154 -8.24 -10.98 2.84
C HIS A 154 -8.32 -12.09 1.78
N SER A 155 -7.66 -13.19 2.08
CA SER A 155 -7.63 -14.39 1.27
C SER A 155 -7.82 -15.65 2.13
N PRO A 156 -8.22 -16.79 1.56
CA PRO A 156 -8.28 -18.04 2.30
C PRO A 156 -6.94 -18.43 2.92
N VAL A 157 -5.85 -18.14 2.21
CA VAL A 157 -4.48 -18.41 2.66
C VAL A 157 -4.08 -17.46 3.79
N GLY A 158 -4.35 -16.15 3.64
CA GLY A 158 -4.07 -15.15 4.68
C GLY A 158 -4.84 -15.42 5.98
N ILE A 159 -6.11 -15.84 5.88
CA ILE A 159 -6.91 -16.26 7.05
C ILE A 159 -6.29 -17.50 7.71
N SER A 160 -5.81 -18.46 6.93
CA SER A 160 -5.16 -19.66 7.47
C SER A 160 -3.84 -19.35 8.14
N GLU A 161 -3.04 -18.42 7.59
CA GLU A 161 -1.80 -17.92 8.21
C GLU A 161 -2.10 -17.21 9.54
N ALA A 162 -3.07 -16.28 9.56
CA ALA A 162 -3.44 -15.54 10.76
C ALA A 162 -3.96 -16.44 11.90
N ASN A 163 -4.59 -17.56 11.57
CA ASN A 163 -5.05 -18.56 12.54
C ASN A 163 -3.96 -19.60 12.91
N GLY A 164 -2.73 -19.47 12.39
CA GLY A 164 -1.62 -20.38 12.67
C GLY A 164 -1.78 -21.77 12.04
N LEU A 165 -2.66 -21.92 11.04
CA LEU A 165 -2.82 -23.16 10.29
C LEU A 165 -1.75 -23.33 9.21
N LEU A 166 -1.19 -22.21 8.74
CA LEU A 166 -0.05 -22.14 7.84
C LEU A 166 1.02 -21.22 8.45
N ASP A 167 2.27 -21.57 8.26
CA ASP A 167 3.36 -20.62 8.49
C ASP A 167 3.55 -19.71 7.27
N GLU A 168 4.34 -18.63 7.41
CA GLU A 168 4.62 -17.67 6.34
C GLU A 168 5.13 -18.36 5.06
N LYS A 169 6.03 -19.32 5.21
CA LYS A 169 6.59 -20.04 4.07
C LYS A 169 5.52 -20.87 3.35
N GLN A 170 4.69 -21.59 4.10
CA GLN A 170 3.59 -22.36 3.55
C GLN A 170 2.58 -21.46 2.83
N ALA A 171 2.27 -20.29 3.38
CA ALA A 171 1.40 -19.29 2.77
C ALA A 171 1.99 -18.75 1.46
N LEU A 172 3.25 -18.33 1.46
CA LEU A 172 3.94 -17.79 0.27
C LEU A 172 4.07 -18.77 -0.88
N PHE A 173 4.13 -20.07 -0.61
CA PHE A 173 4.20 -21.12 -1.63
C PHE A 173 2.86 -21.81 -1.89
N HIS A 174 1.77 -21.33 -1.29
CA HIS A 174 0.47 -21.96 -1.44
C HIS A 174 -0.11 -21.73 -2.85
N PRO A 175 -0.63 -22.76 -3.53
CA PRO A 175 -1.16 -22.64 -4.89
C PRO A 175 -2.35 -21.69 -5.00
N CYS A 176 -3.13 -21.52 -3.92
CA CYS A 176 -4.30 -20.64 -3.88
C CYS A 176 -4.03 -19.25 -3.28
N ARG A 177 -2.75 -18.82 -3.15
CA ARG A 177 -2.43 -17.51 -2.55
C ARG A 177 -2.98 -16.31 -3.34
N HIS A 178 -3.30 -16.51 -4.62
CA HIS A 178 -3.87 -15.50 -5.51
C HIS A 178 -5.39 -15.31 -5.36
N LEU A 179 -6.06 -16.12 -4.53
CA LEU A 179 -7.51 -16.03 -4.34
C LEU A 179 -7.84 -14.96 -3.29
N LEU A 180 -8.79 -14.10 -3.60
CA LEU A 180 -9.29 -13.06 -2.70
C LEU A 180 -10.70 -13.34 -2.22
N ASN A 181 -10.99 -13.01 -0.96
CA ASN A 181 -12.32 -13.08 -0.35
C ASN A 181 -13.00 -11.71 -0.29
N ASN A 182 -12.27 -10.63 -0.50
CA ASN A 182 -12.74 -9.26 -0.32
C ASN A 182 -11.96 -8.31 -1.24
N MET A 183 -12.68 -7.46 -1.98
CA MET A 183 -12.09 -6.51 -2.91
C MET A 183 -13.04 -5.36 -3.19
N VAL A 184 -12.54 -4.23 -3.66
CA VAL A 184 -13.35 -3.11 -4.14
C VAL A 184 -13.86 -3.44 -5.54
N GLY A 185 -15.15 -3.24 -5.79
CA GLY A 185 -15.88 -3.72 -6.98
C GLY A 185 -16.76 -4.92 -6.69
N ASP A 186 -16.78 -5.41 -5.43
CA ASP A 186 -17.67 -6.49 -4.97
C ASP A 186 -18.86 -5.88 -4.20
N PRO A 187 -20.11 -6.31 -4.48
CA PRO A 187 -21.29 -5.91 -3.68
C PRO A 187 -21.17 -6.27 -2.20
N ALA A 188 -20.42 -7.32 -1.87
CA ALA A 188 -20.19 -7.80 -0.51
C ALA A 188 -18.94 -7.16 0.16
N LEU A 189 -18.37 -6.09 -0.43
CA LEU A 189 -17.22 -5.40 0.15
C LEU A 189 -17.41 -5.12 1.64
N TRP A 190 -16.43 -5.53 2.43
CA TRP A 190 -16.25 -5.08 3.80
C TRP A 190 -14.89 -4.41 3.95
N LEU A 191 -14.85 -3.29 4.67
CA LEU A 191 -13.63 -2.53 4.86
C LEU A 191 -13.08 -2.81 6.26
N GLU A 192 -11.86 -3.35 6.34
CA GLU A 192 -11.17 -3.47 7.60
C GLU A 192 -10.52 -2.14 7.97
N LYS A 193 -10.90 -1.64 9.15
CA LYS A 193 -10.32 -0.45 9.76
C LYS A 193 -9.65 -0.85 11.06
N MET A 194 -8.35 -0.67 11.13
CA MET A 194 -7.61 -0.96 12.36
C MET A 194 -7.72 0.19 13.37
N ALA A 195 -7.60 -0.16 14.66
CA ALA A 195 -7.53 0.83 15.71
C ALA A 195 -6.31 1.76 15.52
N PRO A 196 -6.41 3.04 15.91
CA PRO A 196 -5.30 3.97 15.78
C PRO A 196 -4.04 3.46 16.51
N LEU A 197 -2.90 3.58 15.83
CA LEU A 197 -1.57 3.24 16.32
C LEU A 197 -0.75 4.51 16.48
N GLU A 198 -0.11 4.68 17.63
CA GLU A 198 0.83 5.78 17.85
C GLU A 198 2.21 5.48 17.23
N LEU A 199 2.64 6.35 16.32
CA LEU A 199 3.94 6.30 15.68
C LEU A 199 5.00 6.96 16.55
N ALA A 200 6.15 6.32 16.67
CA ALA A 200 7.36 6.93 17.20
C ALA A 200 8.19 7.57 16.07
N ALA A 201 9.04 8.54 16.41
CA ALA A 201 9.79 9.38 15.47
C ALA A 201 10.67 8.62 14.44
N ARG A 202 10.92 7.34 14.64
CA ARG A 202 11.75 6.51 13.74
C ARG A 202 11.01 5.31 13.19
N ASP A 203 9.70 5.26 13.39
CA ASP A 203 8.91 4.18 12.79
C ASP A 203 8.87 4.36 11.27
N THR A 204 8.99 3.26 10.57
CA THR A 204 8.82 3.22 9.12
C THR A 204 7.49 2.59 8.79
N VAL A 205 6.72 3.27 7.98
CA VAL A 205 5.46 2.78 7.42
C VAL A 205 5.72 2.32 6.00
N LEU A 206 5.22 1.15 5.64
CA LEU A 206 5.24 0.59 4.30
C LEU A 206 3.82 0.23 3.91
N VAL A 207 3.38 0.68 2.74
CA VAL A 207 2.13 0.25 2.09
C VAL A 207 2.51 -0.34 0.75
N ALA A 208 2.07 -1.56 0.43
CA ALA A 208 2.49 -2.23 -0.80
C ALA A 208 1.41 -3.18 -1.36
N SER A 209 1.45 -3.41 -2.69
CA SER A 209 0.71 -4.47 -3.37
C SER A 209 1.33 -5.84 -3.11
N ASP A 210 0.61 -6.90 -3.48
CA ASP A 210 1.04 -8.30 -3.30
C ASP A 210 2.33 -8.61 -4.08
N GLY A 211 2.63 -7.87 -5.16
CA GLY A 211 3.89 -8.01 -5.88
C GLY A 211 5.13 -7.80 -5.00
N LEU A 212 5.03 -7.08 -3.88
CA LEU A 212 6.09 -7.05 -2.87
C LEU A 212 5.93 -8.21 -1.88
N TRP A 213 4.74 -8.41 -1.33
CA TRP A 213 4.51 -9.37 -0.25
C TRP A 213 4.68 -10.82 -0.68
N ASP A 214 4.33 -11.17 -1.92
CA ASP A 214 4.47 -12.51 -2.49
C ASP A 214 5.91 -12.85 -2.93
N ASN A 215 6.83 -11.89 -2.86
CA ASN A 215 8.21 -12.06 -3.30
C ASN A 215 9.26 -11.91 -2.19
N LEU A 216 8.87 -11.48 -0.98
CA LEU A 216 9.79 -11.27 0.14
C LEU A 216 9.23 -11.89 1.42
N PHE A 217 10.10 -12.50 2.22
CA PHE A 217 9.74 -12.83 3.60
C PHE A 217 9.62 -11.55 4.42
N ILE A 218 8.70 -11.53 5.39
CA ILE A 218 8.49 -10.37 6.27
C ILE A 218 9.76 -9.96 7.01
N SER A 219 10.59 -10.93 7.38
CA SER A 219 11.88 -10.68 8.03
C SER A 219 12.86 -9.89 7.15
N GLU A 220 12.86 -10.13 5.84
CA GLU A 220 13.70 -9.42 4.88
C GLU A 220 13.21 -7.99 4.69
N VAL A 221 11.88 -7.81 4.59
CA VAL A 221 11.26 -6.49 4.52
C VAL A 221 11.59 -5.67 5.77
N VAL A 222 11.37 -6.25 6.94
CA VAL A 222 11.67 -5.60 8.23
C VAL A 222 13.13 -5.18 8.32
N GLU A 223 14.07 -6.07 7.95
CA GLU A 223 15.50 -5.77 8.01
C GLU A 223 15.88 -4.63 7.03
N ALA A 224 15.28 -4.61 5.85
CA ALA A 224 15.54 -3.57 4.86
C ALA A 224 15.06 -2.17 5.31
N ILE A 225 13.88 -2.09 5.97
CA ILE A 225 13.24 -0.79 6.25
C ILE A 225 13.42 -0.27 7.68
N ARG A 226 13.91 -1.09 8.62
CA ARG A 226 13.98 -0.74 10.06
C ARG A 226 14.89 0.43 10.39
N ALA A 227 15.87 0.72 9.54
CA ALA A 227 16.88 1.76 9.80
C ALA A 227 17.53 2.24 8.49
N GLY A 228 18.31 3.32 8.59
CA GLY A 228 19.05 3.87 7.45
C GLY A 228 18.21 4.76 6.52
N PRO A 229 18.79 5.24 5.41
CA PRO A 229 18.11 6.09 4.44
C PRO A 229 16.99 5.35 3.72
N MET A 230 15.78 5.91 3.68
CA MET A 230 14.61 5.26 3.05
C MET A 230 14.80 4.99 1.56
N LEU A 231 15.51 5.89 0.84
CA LEU A 231 15.75 5.67 -0.58
C LEU A 231 16.60 4.42 -0.84
N GLN A 232 17.60 4.15 0.01
CA GLN A 232 18.41 2.93 -0.08
C GLN A 232 17.60 1.69 0.28
N ALA A 233 16.75 1.78 1.31
CA ALA A 233 15.83 0.70 1.68
C ALA A 233 14.86 0.38 0.54
N ALA A 234 14.26 1.41 -0.07
CA ALA A 234 13.36 1.25 -1.21
C ALA A 234 14.08 0.62 -2.43
N GLN A 235 15.32 1.06 -2.71
CA GLN A 235 16.11 0.49 -3.80
C GLN A 235 16.41 -0.99 -3.55
N LEU A 236 16.80 -1.35 -2.33
CA LEU A 236 17.05 -2.73 -1.94
C LEU A 236 15.80 -3.62 -2.11
N LEU A 237 14.64 -3.13 -1.66
CA LEU A 237 13.37 -3.85 -1.85
C LEU A 237 13.05 -4.03 -3.34
N ALA A 238 13.12 -2.95 -4.14
CA ALA A 238 12.83 -2.99 -5.56
C ALA A 238 13.76 -3.96 -6.31
N ASP A 239 15.07 -3.86 -6.09
CA ASP A 239 16.07 -4.72 -6.75
C ASP A 239 15.86 -6.18 -6.38
N THR A 240 15.60 -6.48 -5.09
CA THR A 240 15.39 -7.85 -4.62
C THR A 240 14.14 -8.46 -5.23
N VAL A 241 13.02 -7.74 -5.23
CA VAL A 241 11.76 -8.22 -5.82
C VAL A 241 11.93 -8.45 -7.31
N MET A 242 12.46 -7.48 -8.06
CA MET A 242 12.64 -7.59 -9.49
C MET A 242 13.61 -8.73 -9.87
N ALA A 243 14.67 -8.94 -9.10
CA ALA A 243 15.60 -10.06 -9.29
C ALA A 243 14.91 -11.41 -9.07
N ARG A 244 14.09 -11.55 -8.02
CA ARG A 244 13.35 -12.79 -7.72
C ARG A 244 12.33 -13.14 -8.80
N MET A 245 11.58 -12.15 -9.26
CA MET A 245 10.63 -12.34 -10.37
C MET A 245 11.32 -12.78 -11.67
N SER A 246 12.51 -12.23 -11.93
CA SER A 246 13.28 -12.51 -13.16
C SER A 246 14.05 -13.83 -13.10
N THR A 247 14.50 -14.22 -11.91
CA THR A 247 15.34 -15.40 -11.70
C THR A 247 14.87 -16.17 -10.46
N PRO A 248 13.78 -16.96 -10.60
CA PRO A 248 13.27 -17.77 -9.50
C PRO A 248 14.32 -18.74 -8.97
N ALA A 249 14.47 -18.83 -7.64
CA ALA A 249 15.37 -19.75 -6.99
C ALA A 249 14.64 -20.64 -5.98
N ALA A 250 15.12 -21.86 -5.81
CA ALA A 250 14.49 -22.81 -4.88
C ALA A 250 14.51 -22.28 -3.44
N GLY A 251 13.37 -22.34 -2.76
CA GLY A 251 13.25 -21.98 -1.34
C GLY A 251 13.11 -20.49 -1.04
N VAL A 252 13.12 -19.63 -2.05
CA VAL A 252 12.78 -18.22 -1.93
C VAL A 252 11.47 -17.92 -2.66
N PRO A 253 10.60 -17.05 -2.10
CA PRO A 253 9.34 -16.73 -2.75
C PRO A 253 9.58 -15.97 -4.06
N SER A 254 8.81 -16.34 -5.09
CA SER A 254 8.82 -15.70 -6.39
C SER A 254 7.45 -15.84 -7.03
N LYS A 255 6.83 -14.70 -7.35
CA LYS A 255 5.59 -14.60 -8.12
C LYS A 255 5.70 -13.41 -9.05
N PRO A 256 5.77 -13.63 -10.37
CA PRO A 256 5.76 -12.52 -11.33
C PRO A 256 4.46 -11.71 -11.21
N ASP A 257 4.56 -10.46 -10.77
CA ASP A 257 3.44 -9.53 -10.65
C ASP A 257 3.89 -8.09 -10.77
N ASP A 258 2.94 -7.16 -10.89
CA ASP A 258 3.22 -5.74 -10.77
C ASP A 258 3.60 -5.43 -9.33
N VAL A 259 4.52 -4.50 -9.14
CA VAL A 259 5.01 -4.15 -7.81
C VAL A 259 4.81 -2.67 -7.56
N SER A 260 4.11 -2.35 -6.47
CA SER A 260 3.94 -0.96 -6.03
C SER A 260 4.09 -0.84 -4.54
N PHE A 261 4.86 0.15 -4.08
CA PHE A 261 4.97 0.43 -2.66
C PHE A 261 5.27 1.89 -2.35
N ILE A 262 4.92 2.29 -1.14
CA ILE A 262 5.21 3.57 -0.53
C ILE A 262 5.88 3.33 0.82
N LEU A 263 7.10 3.84 1.00
CA LEU A 263 7.75 3.96 2.30
C LEU A 263 7.52 5.37 2.85
N TYR A 264 7.29 5.50 4.16
CA TYR A 264 7.13 6.78 4.82
C TYR A 264 7.78 6.79 6.20
N ARG A 265 8.35 7.93 6.57
CA ARG A 265 8.75 8.31 7.94
C ARG A 265 8.31 9.72 8.25
N ALA A 266 7.71 9.91 9.42
CA ALA A 266 7.41 11.24 9.92
C ALA A 266 8.71 12.03 10.18
N HIS A 267 8.66 13.36 10.01
CA HIS A 267 9.69 14.22 10.59
C HIS A 267 9.70 14.01 12.10
N GLN A 268 10.86 14.19 12.73
CA GLN A 268 10.90 14.29 14.19
C GLN A 268 10.02 15.48 14.57
N PHE A 269 8.93 15.22 15.26
CA PHE A 269 8.24 16.30 15.96
C PHE A 269 9.18 16.72 17.09
N ASP A 270 9.74 17.93 17.00
CA ASP A 270 10.28 18.58 18.18
C ASP A 270 9.08 18.74 19.12
N LEU A 271 9.04 17.91 20.15
CA LEU A 271 8.19 18.20 21.30
C LEU A 271 8.74 19.50 21.85
N ALA A 272 8.12 20.62 21.45
CA ALA A 272 8.38 21.88 22.09
C ALA A 272 8.07 21.69 23.59
N ASP A 273 9.11 21.91 24.40
CA ASP A 273 9.09 21.91 25.87
C ASP A 273 7.99 22.80 26.43
#